data_05020dddce9864f1fc4ab0f27b370093
#
_entry.id   05020dddce9864f1fc4ab0f27b370093
#
_cell.length_a   1.000
_cell.length_b   1.000
_cell.length_c   1.000
_cell.angle_alpha   90.00
_cell.angle_beta   90.00
_cell.angle_gamma   90.00
#
_symmetry.space_group_name_H-M   'P 1'
#
loop_
_entity.id
_entity.type
_entity.pdbx_description
1 polymer ?
#
loop_
_entity_poly.entity_id
_entity_poly.type
_entity_poly.pdbx_seq_one_letter_code
_entity_poly.pdbx_strand_id
1 'polypeptide(L)'
;MSRAEALASVLEGTESLAIVCHDNPDPDCLASALALKTIAADAGVDNVTIAYGGEISHQQNRAFVNMLDIGLESITAVTTDEYDCLAFVDHTVPGANSVLSATVTPDIVVDHHPGNARNATFADVRTEYGATATIFVEYLRDLEIELTSRLASALLFALHRERLDFVREPTRREYEAALSVYSDADLEVLEQLYGSAFSPGTIDAIGRAIASRTRRGSSLVASAGDTAETDALPQAADYLLNLEGVDTVLVYGIVGDAIRMSARSIDPRIHIGETLVDGFDEFGAVGGHHDMAGGRIELGLFADDAGDRDQLLEFVGGRLTRRFFSALNLENER
;
A
#
# COMPACT_ATOMS: atom_id res chain seq x y z
N MET A 1 -3.23 5.62 33.22
CA MET A 1 -2.89 6.36 31.99
C MET A 1 -3.22 5.43 30.81
N SER A 2 -4.15 5.85 29.96
CA SER A 2 -4.43 5.11 28.71
C SER A 2 -3.25 5.21 27.75
N ARG A 3 -3.27 4.44 26.66
CA ARG A 3 -2.22 4.57 25.62
C ARG A 3 -2.31 5.95 24.94
N ALA A 4 -3.51 6.46 24.74
CA ALA A 4 -3.75 7.78 24.19
C ALA A 4 -3.18 8.90 25.08
N GLU A 5 -3.44 8.85 26.39
CA GLU A 5 -2.85 9.80 27.38
C GLU A 5 -1.32 9.71 27.41
N ALA A 6 -0.75 8.50 27.26
CA ALA A 6 0.70 8.33 27.21
C ALA A 6 1.31 8.95 25.93
N LEU A 7 0.64 8.84 24.78
CA LEU A 7 1.03 9.52 23.54
C LEU A 7 0.96 11.05 23.70
N ALA A 8 -0.15 11.56 24.22
CA ALA A 8 -0.31 13.00 24.46
C ALA A 8 0.79 13.55 25.39
N SER A 9 1.15 12.79 26.43
CA SER A 9 2.24 13.19 27.35
C SER A 9 3.62 13.26 26.70
N VAL A 10 3.89 12.47 25.65
CA VAL A 10 5.15 12.57 24.87
C VAL A 10 5.15 13.81 24.00
N LEU A 11 3.99 14.26 23.54
CA LEU A 11 3.83 15.45 22.71
C LEU A 11 3.81 16.74 23.54
N GLU A 12 3.49 16.67 24.85
CA GLU A 12 3.51 17.84 25.74
C GLU A 12 4.90 18.49 25.79
N GLY A 13 4.99 19.76 25.43
CA GLY A 13 6.23 20.52 25.43
C GLY A 13 7.12 20.32 24.19
N THR A 14 6.68 19.54 23.20
CA THR A 14 7.30 19.45 21.88
C THR A 14 6.94 20.69 21.06
N GLU A 15 7.92 21.36 20.45
CA GLU A 15 7.68 22.54 19.61
C GLU A 15 7.46 22.15 18.14
N SER A 16 8.10 21.04 17.70
CA SER A 16 8.05 20.57 16.30
C SER A 16 7.98 19.05 16.18
N LEU A 17 7.15 18.55 15.26
CA LEU A 17 6.94 17.12 15.02
C LEU A 17 7.08 16.79 13.54
N ALA A 18 7.98 15.87 13.19
CA ALA A 18 7.98 15.23 11.88
C ALA A 18 7.26 13.88 11.96
N ILE A 19 6.20 13.72 11.18
CA ILE A 19 5.47 12.46 11.02
C ILE A 19 5.92 11.85 9.71
N VAL A 20 6.55 10.69 9.74
CA VAL A 20 7.05 10.01 8.56
C VAL A 20 6.15 8.85 8.19
N CYS A 21 5.63 8.89 6.98
CA CYS A 21 4.93 7.82 6.31
C CYS A 21 5.94 6.86 5.64
N HIS A 22 5.55 5.62 5.42
CA HIS A 22 6.32 4.69 4.61
C HIS A 22 6.39 5.14 3.13
N ASP A 23 7.27 4.51 2.34
CA ASP A 23 7.38 4.81 0.90
C ASP A 23 6.08 4.41 0.18
N ASN A 24 5.62 5.27 -0.75
CA ASN A 24 4.36 5.09 -1.47
C ASN A 24 3.17 4.91 -0.52
N PRO A 25 2.89 5.90 0.35
CA PRO A 25 1.92 5.75 1.42
C PRO A 25 0.51 5.50 0.91
N ASP A 26 -0.17 4.63 1.60
CA ASP A 26 -1.56 4.28 1.36
C ASP A 26 -2.53 5.05 2.28
N PRO A 27 -3.84 4.87 2.13
CA PRO A 27 -4.81 5.57 2.95
C PRO A 27 -4.70 5.30 4.44
N ASP A 28 -4.24 4.10 4.88
CA ASP A 28 -4.09 3.79 6.30
C ASP A 28 -2.96 4.61 6.92
N CYS A 29 -1.81 4.62 6.28
CA CYS A 29 -0.67 5.45 6.68
C CYS A 29 -1.02 6.96 6.68
N LEU A 30 -1.66 7.45 5.60
CA LEU A 30 -2.00 8.87 5.45
C LEU A 30 -3.07 9.35 6.44
N ALA A 31 -4.12 8.57 6.68
CA ALA A 31 -5.14 8.89 7.67
C ALA A 31 -4.59 8.84 9.09
N SER A 32 -3.71 7.88 9.38
CA SER A 32 -2.99 7.77 10.65
C SER A 32 -2.09 8.97 10.90
N ALA A 33 -1.39 9.46 9.88
CA ALA A 33 -0.59 10.68 9.97
C ALA A 33 -1.45 11.92 10.25
N LEU A 34 -2.61 12.05 9.59
CA LEU A 34 -3.57 13.13 9.88
C LEU A 34 -4.11 13.07 11.30
N ALA A 35 -4.42 11.86 11.79
CA ALA A 35 -4.91 11.67 13.15
C ALA A 35 -3.83 12.06 14.17
N LEU A 36 -2.57 11.63 13.97
CA LEU A 36 -1.47 12.03 14.85
C LEU A 36 -1.23 13.54 14.80
N LYS A 37 -1.30 14.16 13.61
CA LYS A 37 -1.23 15.63 13.48
C LYS A 37 -2.33 16.33 14.28
N THR A 38 -3.55 15.79 14.28
CA THR A 38 -4.67 16.35 15.05
C THR A 38 -4.42 16.21 16.56
N ILE A 39 -3.95 15.05 17.02
CA ILE A 39 -3.59 14.81 18.42
C ILE A 39 -2.43 15.74 18.85
N ALA A 40 -1.43 15.93 18.00
CA ALA A 40 -0.32 16.83 18.26
C ALA A 40 -0.79 18.29 18.41
N ALA A 41 -1.70 18.74 17.55
CA ALA A 41 -2.29 20.08 17.63
C ALA A 41 -3.09 20.27 18.93
N ASP A 42 -3.85 19.27 19.37
CA ASP A 42 -4.57 19.29 20.64
C ASP A 42 -3.60 19.34 21.85
N ALA A 43 -2.45 18.69 21.74
CA ALA A 43 -1.37 18.74 22.73
C ALA A 43 -0.54 20.07 22.68
N GLY A 44 -0.84 20.98 21.74
CA GLY A 44 -0.18 22.28 21.60
C GLY A 44 1.04 22.29 20.67
N VAL A 45 1.23 21.29 19.82
CA VAL A 45 2.31 21.24 18.82
C VAL A 45 1.81 21.87 17.52
N ASP A 46 2.25 23.10 17.23
CA ASP A 46 1.79 23.86 16.05
C ASP A 46 2.61 23.56 14.77
N ASN A 47 3.88 23.20 14.92
CA ASN A 47 4.78 22.91 13.79
C ASN A 47 4.82 21.39 13.50
N VAL A 48 3.88 20.92 12.67
CA VAL A 48 3.77 19.50 12.33
C VAL A 48 3.89 19.29 10.82
N THR A 49 4.93 18.59 10.40
CA THR A 49 5.17 18.18 9.00
C THR A 49 4.86 16.70 8.83
N ILE A 50 4.11 16.35 7.77
CA ILE A 50 3.92 14.98 7.33
C ILE A 50 4.83 14.77 6.12
N ALA A 51 5.77 13.83 6.24
CA ALA A 51 6.75 13.50 5.20
C ALA A 51 6.53 12.08 4.66
N TYR A 52 6.87 11.86 3.40
CA TYR A 52 6.79 10.54 2.75
C TYR A 52 7.98 10.29 1.84
N GLY A 53 8.33 9.02 1.64
CA GLY A 53 9.34 8.58 0.69
C GLY A 53 8.73 8.08 -0.62
N GLY A 54 9.58 8.00 -1.65
CA GLY A 54 9.19 7.47 -2.95
C GLY A 54 8.16 8.32 -3.70
N GLU A 55 7.24 7.67 -4.38
CA GLU A 55 6.18 8.27 -5.19
C GLU A 55 4.83 7.68 -4.79
N ILE A 56 3.78 8.50 -4.69
CA ILE A 56 2.41 8.01 -4.49
C ILE A 56 1.90 7.49 -5.84
N SER A 57 2.15 6.22 -6.12
CA SER A 57 1.94 5.63 -7.44
C SER A 57 0.45 5.33 -7.71
N HIS A 58 -0.30 4.93 -6.68
CA HIS A 58 -1.69 4.52 -6.84
C HIS A 58 -2.61 5.73 -7.07
N GLN A 59 -3.43 5.67 -8.15
CA GLN A 59 -4.33 6.77 -8.53
C GLN A 59 -5.27 7.18 -7.38
N GLN A 60 -5.83 6.21 -6.68
CA GLN A 60 -6.76 6.46 -5.58
C GLN A 60 -6.06 7.10 -4.37
N ASN A 61 -4.78 6.75 -4.10
CA ASN A 61 -4.00 7.37 -3.02
C ASN A 61 -3.68 8.83 -3.36
N ARG A 62 -3.37 9.14 -4.63
CA ARG A 62 -3.23 10.54 -5.11
C ARG A 62 -4.54 11.30 -4.99
N ALA A 63 -5.67 10.69 -5.36
CA ALA A 63 -6.99 11.30 -5.20
C ALA A 63 -7.29 11.55 -3.71
N PHE A 64 -6.97 10.62 -2.83
CA PHE A 64 -7.11 10.75 -1.40
C PHE A 64 -6.34 11.96 -0.84
N VAL A 65 -5.07 12.10 -1.21
CA VAL A 65 -4.24 13.26 -0.83
C VAL A 65 -4.85 14.56 -1.33
N ASN A 66 -5.23 14.61 -2.61
CA ASN A 66 -5.72 15.84 -3.24
C ASN A 66 -7.12 16.25 -2.73
N MET A 67 -8.06 15.31 -2.64
CA MET A 67 -9.44 15.61 -2.25
C MET A 67 -9.56 15.94 -0.76
N LEU A 68 -8.72 15.32 0.05
CA LEU A 68 -8.64 15.62 1.47
C LEU A 68 -7.61 16.70 1.79
N ASP A 69 -7.03 17.37 0.80
CA ASP A 69 -6.05 18.45 0.95
C ASP A 69 -4.95 18.12 1.97
N ILE A 70 -4.35 16.93 1.86
CA ILE A 70 -3.32 16.48 2.78
C ILE A 70 -1.98 17.13 2.39
N GLY A 71 -1.50 18.04 3.21
CA GLY A 71 -0.19 18.66 3.01
C GLY A 71 0.91 17.64 3.32
N LEU A 72 1.63 17.23 2.27
CA LEU A 72 2.72 16.26 2.34
C LEU A 72 4.02 16.88 1.82
N GLU A 73 5.13 16.55 2.44
CA GLU A 73 6.46 16.91 1.97
C GLU A 73 7.27 15.66 1.61
N SER A 74 8.10 15.78 0.56
CA SER A 74 9.06 14.70 0.29
C SER A 74 10.05 14.59 1.44
N ILE A 75 10.32 13.38 1.92
CA ILE A 75 11.32 13.13 2.97
C ILE A 75 12.71 13.67 2.59
N THR A 76 13.01 13.80 1.30
CA THR A 76 14.27 14.37 0.82
C THR A 76 14.36 15.89 1.03
N ALA A 77 13.23 16.57 1.27
CA ALA A 77 13.17 17.99 1.60
C ALA A 77 13.10 18.25 3.12
N VAL A 78 12.97 17.20 3.92
CA VAL A 78 12.82 17.28 5.38
C VAL A 78 14.10 16.82 6.05
N THR A 79 14.66 17.66 6.92
CA THR A 79 15.79 17.30 7.79
C THR A 79 15.23 16.84 9.12
N THR A 80 15.10 15.55 9.34
CA THR A 80 14.47 14.97 10.53
C THR A 80 15.12 15.39 11.84
N ASP A 81 16.43 15.62 11.83
CA ASP A 81 17.19 16.06 13.02
C ASP A 81 16.89 17.53 13.45
N GLU A 82 16.17 18.30 12.65
CA GLU A 82 15.72 19.66 12.97
C GLU A 82 14.40 19.70 13.74
N TYR A 83 13.75 18.55 13.92
CA TYR A 83 12.50 18.42 14.67
C TYR A 83 12.77 17.89 16.08
N ASP A 84 12.01 18.38 17.05
CA ASP A 84 12.11 17.93 18.45
C ASP A 84 11.60 16.52 18.65
N CYS A 85 10.67 16.08 17.81
CA CYS A 85 10.05 14.77 17.87
C CYS A 85 9.89 14.17 16.48
N LEU A 86 10.22 12.90 16.32
CA LEU A 86 10.08 12.11 15.11
C LEU A 86 9.08 10.98 15.35
N ALA A 87 8.06 10.90 14.51
CA ALA A 87 7.05 9.85 14.60
C ALA A 87 6.99 9.01 13.33
N PHE A 88 6.86 7.70 13.50
CA PHE A 88 6.53 6.76 12.44
C PHE A 88 5.11 6.25 12.62
N VAL A 89 4.34 6.25 11.55
CA VAL A 89 2.98 5.73 11.50
C VAL A 89 2.87 4.66 10.42
N ASP A 90 2.21 3.56 10.75
CA ASP A 90 1.98 2.44 9.86
C ASP A 90 3.25 1.72 9.38
N HIS A 91 4.34 1.91 10.09
CA HIS A 91 5.59 1.15 9.97
C HIS A 91 6.45 1.35 11.22
N THR A 92 7.28 0.36 11.56
CA THR A 92 8.05 0.38 12.82
C THR A 92 9.50 0.78 12.65
N VAL A 93 10.14 0.41 11.55
CA VAL A 93 11.58 0.61 11.36
C VAL A 93 11.84 1.05 9.93
N PRO A 94 12.80 1.94 9.70
CA PRO A 94 13.35 2.14 8.36
C PRO A 94 13.81 0.79 7.81
N GLY A 95 13.15 0.31 6.80
CA GLY A 95 13.35 -1.02 6.23
C GLY A 95 13.08 -1.03 4.74
N ALA A 96 12.53 -2.11 4.23
CA ALA A 96 12.24 -2.28 2.80
C ALA A 96 11.27 -1.23 2.22
N ASN A 97 10.46 -0.57 3.07
CA ASN A 97 9.46 0.43 2.70
C ASN A 97 9.77 1.83 3.21
N SER A 98 11.04 2.16 3.46
CA SER A 98 11.41 3.51 3.91
C SER A 98 12.78 3.88 3.35
N VAL A 99 12.88 5.05 2.74
CA VAL A 99 14.15 5.63 2.27
C VAL A 99 15.05 6.10 3.42
N LEU A 100 14.52 6.18 4.64
CA LEU A 100 15.33 6.56 5.80
C LEU A 100 16.34 5.47 6.15
N SER A 101 17.51 5.91 6.64
CA SER A 101 18.53 4.98 7.13
C SER A 101 18.01 4.15 8.28
N ALA A 102 18.37 2.86 8.33
CA ALA A 102 18.06 1.96 9.44
C ALA A 102 18.64 2.41 10.80
N THR A 103 19.47 3.44 10.82
CA THR A 103 20.02 4.05 12.04
C THR A 103 19.15 5.14 12.64
N VAL A 104 18.14 5.61 11.91
CA VAL A 104 17.17 6.60 12.43
C VAL A 104 16.30 5.96 13.48
N THR A 105 16.18 6.60 14.64
CA THR A 105 15.33 6.13 15.73
C THR A 105 14.19 7.12 15.94
N PRO A 106 12.93 6.71 15.74
CA PRO A 106 11.78 7.56 16.03
C PRO A 106 11.53 7.65 17.54
N ASP A 107 10.92 8.77 17.97
CA ASP A 107 10.43 8.95 19.33
C ASP A 107 9.06 8.30 19.54
N ILE A 108 8.22 8.32 18.49
CA ILE A 108 6.88 7.77 18.50
C ILE A 108 6.75 6.74 17.36
N VAL A 109 6.17 5.58 17.68
CA VAL A 109 5.80 4.55 16.68
C VAL A 109 4.39 4.06 16.98
N VAL A 110 3.50 4.13 15.99
CA VAL A 110 2.17 3.52 16.02
C VAL A 110 1.99 2.68 14.76
N ASP A 111 1.74 1.38 14.92
CA ASP A 111 1.69 0.45 13.79
C ASP A 111 0.83 -0.78 14.11
N HIS A 112 0.28 -1.41 13.06
CA HIS A 112 -0.39 -2.70 13.17
C HIS A 112 0.41 -3.86 12.54
N HIS A 113 1.52 -3.57 11.87
CA HIS A 113 2.39 -4.58 11.28
C HIS A 113 3.35 -5.20 12.30
N PRO A 114 3.78 -6.45 12.10
CA PRO A 114 4.85 -7.04 12.91
C PRO A 114 6.15 -6.25 12.76
N GLY A 115 6.67 -5.73 13.86
CA GLY A 115 7.88 -4.94 13.82
C GLY A 115 8.50 -4.72 15.21
N ASN A 116 9.64 -4.03 15.25
CA ASN A 116 10.38 -3.78 16.48
C ASN A 116 10.60 -2.26 16.69
N ALA A 117 9.85 -1.68 17.61
CA ALA A 117 9.92 -0.27 17.98
C ALA A 117 10.54 -0.04 19.38
N ARG A 118 11.42 -0.95 19.86
CA ARG A 118 11.91 -0.96 21.28
C ARG A 118 12.69 0.29 21.69
N ASN A 119 13.21 1.05 20.75
CA ASN A 119 14.00 2.25 21.04
C ASN A 119 13.17 3.53 21.02
N ALA A 120 11.90 3.48 20.65
CA ALA A 120 11.02 4.63 20.69
C ALA A 120 10.62 4.98 22.13
N THR A 121 10.46 6.27 22.41
CA THR A 121 9.94 6.78 23.70
C THR A 121 8.50 6.32 23.91
N PHE A 122 7.72 6.33 22.83
CA PHE A 122 6.37 5.76 22.78
C PHE A 122 6.28 4.78 21.63
N ALA A 123 5.90 3.53 21.90
CA ALA A 123 5.66 2.53 20.90
C ALA A 123 4.33 1.81 21.17
N ASP A 124 3.45 1.79 20.18
CA ASP A 124 2.20 1.02 20.22
C ASP A 124 2.04 0.22 18.94
N VAL A 125 2.44 -1.05 18.99
CA VAL A 125 2.40 -1.97 17.86
C VAL A 125 1.38 -3.06 18.18
N ARG A 126 0.28 -3.11 17.41
CA ARG A 126 -0.87 -3.98 17.67
C ARG A 126 -1.20 -4.87 16.48
N THR A 127 -0.49 -5.96 16.36
CA THR A 127 -0.61 -6.89 15.22
C THR A 127 -1.96 -7.61 15.10
N GLU A 128 -2.77 -7.57 16.15
CA GLU A 128 -4.15 -8.07 16.15
C GLU A 128 -5.19 -7.05 15.65
N TYR A 129 -4.77 -5.83 15.31
CA TYR A 129 -5.61 -4.79 14.72
C TYR A 129 -5.56 -4.88 13.21
N GLY A 130 -6.68 -4.57 12.59
CA GLY A 130 -6.82 -4.62 11.16
C GLY A 130 -6.22 -3.44 10.40
N ALA A 131 -5.99 -2.33 11.07
CA ALA A 131 -5.46 -1.10 10.50
C ALA A 131 -4.82 -0.24 11.59
N THR A 132 -3.81 0.56 11.24
CA THR A 132 -3.26 1.58 12.14
C THR A 132 -4.27 2.69 12.41
N ALA A 133 -5.12 3.02 11.43
CA ALA A 133 -6.23 3.94 11.60
C ALA A 133 -7.19 3.52 12.73
N THR A 134 -7.40 2.21 12.95
CA THR A 134 -8.21 1.70 14.08
C THR A 134 -7.63 2.14 15.42
N ILE A 135 -6.30 2.08 15.56
CA ILE A 135 -5.60 2.50 16.78
C ILE A 135 -5.80 4.01 17.02
N PHE A 136 -5.68 4.80 15.96
CA PHE A 136 -5.86 6.26 16.05
C PHE A 136 -7.32 6.67 16.34
N VAL A 137 -8.30 5.94 15.81
CA VAL A 137 -9.71 6.17 16.18
C VAL A 137 -9.93 5.95 17.67
N GLU A 138 -9.31 4.91 18.26
CA GLU A 138 -9.37 4.70 19.71
C GLU A 138 -8.73 5.86 20.48
N TYR A 139 -7.56 6.36 20.01
CA TYR A 139 -6.88 7.48 20.65
C TYR A 139 -7.70 8.77 20.62
N LEU A 140 -8.25 9.12 19.47
CA LEU A 140 -9.08 10.31 19.30
C LEU A 140 -10.30 10.27 20.21
N ARG A 141 -10.94 9.10 20.32
CA ARG A 141 -12.06 8.87 21.23
C ARG A 141 -11.64 8.98 22.71
N ASP A 142 -10.53 8.32 23.09
CA ASP A 142 -10.06 8.29 24.48
C ASP A 142 -9.59 9.68 24.97
N LEU A 143 -9.13 10.54 24.05
CA LEU A 143 -8.76 11.95 24.30
C LEU A 143 -9.94 12.92 24.12
N GLU A 144 -11.13 12.41 23.77
CA GLU A 144 -12.33 13.22 23.55
C GLU A 144 -12.13 14.33 22.47
N ILE A 145 -11.28 14.07 21.47
CA ILE A 145 -11.00 15.01 20.37
C ILE A 145 -12.16 14.98 19.37
N GLU A 146 -12.75 16.14 19.10
CA GLU A 146 -13.80 16.30 18.09
C GLU A 146 -13.25 16.06 16.67
N LEU A 147 -13.95 15.23 15.91
CA LEU A 147 -13.56 14.91 14.54
C LEU A 147 -14.03 16.00 13.58
N THR A 148 -13.12 16.48 12.74
CA THR A 148 -13.52 17.22 11.54
C THR A 148 -14.04 16.23 10.49
N SER A 149 -14.98 16.68 9.62
CA SER A 149 -15.49 15.84 8.53
C SER A 149 -14.36 15.29 7.63
N ARG A 150 -13.33 16.09 7.41
CA ARG A 150 -12.11 15.69 6.69
C ARG A 150 -11.40 14.51 7.34
N LEU A 151 -11.12 14.59 8.66
CA LEU A 151 -10.43 13.52 9.38
C LEU A 151 -11.29 12.26 9.48
N ALA A 152 -12.59 12.41 9.75
CA ALA A 152 -13.53 11.30 9.80
C ALA A 152 -13.62 10.57 8.45
N SER A 153 -13.69 11.33 7.33
CA SER A 153 -13.67 10.76 5.98
C SER A 153 -12.37 10.05 5.66
N ALA A 154 -11.22 10.62 6.08
CA ALA A 154 -9.92 9.98 5.89
C ALA A 154 -9.85 8.64 6.62
N LEU A 155 -10.21 8.62 7.90
CA LEU A 155 -10.17 7.40 8.72
C LEU A 155 -11.16 6.35 8.22
N LEU A 156 -12.39 6.75 7.86
CA LEU A 156 -13.38 5.81 7.35
C LEU A 156 -12.94 5.19 6.03
N PHE A 157 -12.39 5.98 5.10
CA PHE A 157 -11.86 5.47 3.83
C PHE A 157 -10.67 4.53 4.05
N ALA A 158 -9.74 4.87 4.95
CA ALA A 158 -8.60 4.03 5.31
C ALA A 158 -9.04 2.64 5.81
N LEU A 159 -9.98 2.60 6.76
CA LEU A 159 -10.54 1.35 7.30
C LEU A 159 -11.17 0.48 6.21
N HIS A 160 -11.93 1.10 5.29
CA HIS A 160 -12.52 0.40 4.15
C HIS A 160 -11.45 -0.17 3.21
N ARG A 161 -10.43 0.62 2.87
CA ARG A 161 -9.39 0.21 1.92
C ARG A 161 -8.50 -0.88 2.47
N GLU A 162 -8.05 -0.75 3.71
CA GLU A 162 -7.16 -1.71 4.35
C GLU A 162 -7.83 -3.08 4.49
N ARG A 163 -9.12 -3.11 4.75
CA ARG A 163 -9.90 -4.35 4.93
C ARG A 163 -10.79 -4.72 3.75
N LEU A 164 -10.54 -4.17 2.56
CA LEU A 164 -11.33 -4.43 1.35
C LEU A 164 -12.84 -4.39 1.63
N ASP A 165 -13.31 -3.24 2.11
CA ASP A 165 -14.71 -3.03 2.51
C ASP A 165 -15.20 -4.05 3.56
N PHE A 166 -14.34 -4.35 4.53
CA PHE A 166 -14.58 -5.30 5.62
C PHE A 166 -14.80 -6.76 5.16
N VAL A 167 -14.25 -7.13 4.01
CA VAL A 167 -14.27 -8.53 3.52
C VAL A 167 -12.99 -9.26 3.89
N ARG A 168 -11.86 -8.55 4.01
CA ARG A 168 -10.55 -9.15 4.29
C ARG A 168 -10.27 -9.15 5.79
N GLU A 169 -10.58 -10.26 6.45
CA GLU A 169 -10.27 -10.54 7.86
C GLU A 169 -10.49 -9.35 8.83
N PRO A 170 -11.63 -8.64 8.78
CA PRO A 170 -11.88 -7.55 9.71
C PRO A 170 -12.11 -8.13 11.12
N THR A 171 -11.64 -7.40 12.13
CA THR A 171 -12.02 -7.71 13.51
C THR A 171 -13.20 -6.84 13.93
N ARG A 172 -13.76 -7.13 15.11
CA ARG A 172 -14.83 -6.29 15.69
C ARG A 172 -14.39 -4.83 15.85
N ARG A 173 -13.10 -4.60 16.08
CA ARG A 173 -12.54 -3.26 16.34
C ARG A 173 -12.65 -2.36 15.11
N GLU A 174 -12.38 -2.85 13.91
CA GLU A 174 -12.50 -2.07 12.68
C GLU A 174 -13.96 -1.66 12.41
N TYR A 175 -14.94 -2.54 12.71
CA TYR A 175 -16.35 -2.18 12.63
C TYR A 175 -16.75 -1.12 13.65
N GLU A 176 -16.28 -1.23 14.89
CA GLU A 176 -16.54 -0.24 15.94
C GLU A 176 -15.88 1.10 15.62
N ALA A 177 -14.64 1.09 15.12
CA ALA A 177 -13.94 2.28 14.67
C ALA A 177 -14.67 2.96 13.51
N ALA A 178 -15.04 2.20 12.47
CA ALA A 178 -15.79 2.74 11.34
C ALA A 178 -17.12 3.35 11.76
N LEU A 179 -17.88 2.67 12.62
CA LEU A 179 -19.15 3.17 13.13
C LEU A 179 -18.97 4.48 13.93
N SER A 180 -17.90 4.60 14.68
CA SER A 180 -17.65 5.80 15.51
C SER A 180 -17.32 7.06 14.69
N VAL A 181 -16.71 6.91 13.50
CA VAL A 181 -16.34 8.02 12.62
C VAL A 181 -17.39 8.29 11.53
N TYR A 182 -18.32 7.36 11.30
CA TYR A 182 -19.27 7.39 10.18
C TYR A 182 -20.17 8.64 10.19
N SER A 183 -20.64 9.06 11.37
CA SER A 183 -21.57 10.20 11.48
C SER A 183 -20.93 11.55 11.10
N ASP A 184 -19.62 11.66 11.22
CA ASP A 184 -18.86 12.88 10.96
C ASP A 184 -18.23 12.88 9.56
N ALA A 185 -18.20 11.71 8.89
CA ALA A 185 -17.63 11.56 7.57
C ALA A 185 -18.50 12.17 6.47
N ASP A 186 -17.85 12.71 5.43
CA ASP A 186 -18.49 13.17 4.20
C ASP A 186 -18.58 12.01 3.20
N LEU A 187 -19.78 11.46 3.06
CA LEU A 187 -20.03 10.32 2.17
C LEU A 187 -19.93 10.68 0.68
N GLU A 188 -20.11 11.96 0.29
CA GLU A 188 -19.92 12.39 -1.09
C GLU A 188 -18.43 12.35 -1.47
N VAL A 189 -17.55 12.77 -0.56
CA VAL A 189 -16.10 12.64 -0.73
C VAL A 189 -15.68 11.16 -0.84
N LEU A 190 -16.23 10.29 0.00
CA LEU A 190 -15.98 8.86 -0.09
C LEU A 190 -16.40 8.27 -1.44
N GLU A 191 -17.61 8.59 -1.92
CA GLU A 191 -18.09 8.15 -3.23
C GLU A 191 -17.16 8.60 -4.37
N GLN A 192 -16.70 9.84 -4.33
CA GLN A 192 -15.75 10.38 -5.31
C GLN A 192 -14.39 9.68 -5.24
N LEU A 193 -13.89 9.36 -4.04
CA LEU A 193 -12.64 8.59 -3.84
C LEU A 193 -12.75 7.19 -4.44
N TYR A 194 -13.86 6.50 -4.23
CA TYR A 194 -14.12 5.20 -4.86
C TYR A 194 -14.22 5.32 -6.38
N GLY A 195 -14.84 6.38 -6.90
CA GLY A 195 -14.95 6.65 -8.34
C GLY A 195 -13.64 7.04 -9.03
N SER A 196 -12.60 7.41 -8.27
CA SER A 196 -11.31 7.86 -8.82
C SER A 196 -10.25 6.73 -8.97
N ALA A 197 -10.69 5.46 -8.85
CA ALA A 197 -9.77 4.33 -8.78
C ALA A 197 -8.92 4.10 -10.05
N PHE A 198 -9.35 4.58 -11.23
CA PHE A 198 -8.71 4.26 -12.51
C PHE A 198 -8.40 5.47 -13.37
N SER A 199 -7.17 5.54 -13.87
CA SER A 199 -6.84 6.38 -15.02
C SER A 199 -7.29 5.71 -16.34
N PRO A 200 -7.44 6.46 -17.45
CA PRO A 200 -7.68 5.85 -18.76
C PRO A 200 -6.64 4.80 -19.13
N GLY A 201 -5.35 5.08 -18.86
CA GLY A 201 -4.25 4.14 -19.10
C GLY A 201 -4.36 2.85 -18.29
N THR A 202 -4.81 2.95 -17.04
CA THR A 202 -5.08 1.77 -16.20
C THR A 202 -6.21 0.91 -16.79
N ILE A 203 -7.32 1.52 -17.22
CA ILE A 203 -8.43 0.79 -17.84
C ILE A 203 -7.99 0.10 -19.13
N ASP A 204 -7.19 0.78 -19.96
CA ASP A 204 -6.66 0.19 -21.19
C ASP A 204 -5.73 -1.01 -20.91
N ALA A 205 -4.88 -0.91 -19.89
CA ALA A 205 -4.00 -2.00 -19.47
C ALA A 205 -4.79 -3.20 -18.92
N ILE A 206 -5.81 -2.96 -18.09
CA ILE A 206 -6.75 -3.99 -17.61
C ILE A 206 -7.46 -4.65 -18.80
N GLY A 207 -7.94 -3.85 -19.75
CA GLY A 207 -8.58 -4.36 -20.97
C GLY A 207 -7.66 -5.28 -21.78
N ARG A 208 -6.38 -4.91 -21.95
CA ARG A 208 -5.35 -5.77 -22.60
C ARG A 208 -5.13 -7.04 -21.80
N ALA A 209 -5.00 -6.95 -20.48
CA ALA A 209 -4.83 -8.15 -19.64
C ALA A 209 -6.01 -9.11 -19.75
N ILE A 210 -7.25 -8.60 -19.76
CA ILE A 210 -8.45 -9.40 -19.95
C ILE A 210 -8.43 -10.09 -21.33
N ALA A 211 -8.02 -9.39 -22.40
CA ALA A 211 -8.03 -9.92 -23.76
C ALA A 211 -6.91 -10.97 -24.00
N SER A 212 -5.74 -10.78 -23.37
CA SER A 212 -4.54 -11.62 -23.59
C SER A 212 -4.47 -12.87 -22.70
N ARG A 213 -5.40 -13.03 -21.77
CA ARG A 213 -5.34 -14.06 -20.73
C ARG A 213 -5.20 -15.47 -21.25
N THR A 214 -4.29 -16.23 -20.66
CA THR A 214 -4.10 -17.66 -20.87
C THR A 214 -4.34 -18.41 -19.58
N ARG A 215 -5.21 -19.43 -19.60
CA ARG A 215 -5.59 -20.19 -18.40
C ARG A 215 -5.11 -21.63 -18.47
N ARG A 216 -4.67 -22.16 -17.32
CA ARG A 216 -4.43 -23.59 -17.09
C ARG A 216 -4.98 -23.97 -15.71
N GLY A 217 -5.95 -24.87 -15.69
CA GLY A 217 -6.65 -25.21 -14.45
C GLY A 217 -7.32 -23.97 -13.83
N SER A 218 -6.99 -23.70 -12.58
CA SER A 218 -7.41 -22.50 -11.84
C SER A 218 -6.42 -21.33 -11.92
N SER A 219 -5.32 -21.50 -12.66
CA SER A 219 -4.27 -20.48 -12.77
C SER A 219 -4.32 -19.73 -14.10
N LEU A 220 -4.04 -18.43 -14.09
CA LEU A 220 -4.17 -17.53 -15.22
C LEU A 220 -2.91 -16.64 -15.34
N VAL A 221 -2.48 -16.43 -16.58
CA VAL A 221 -1.42 -15.46 -16.94
C VAL A 221 -1.97 -14.50 -17.97
N ALA A 222 -1.68 -13.20 -17.81
CA ALA A 222 -2.13 -12.15 -18.72
C ALA A 222 -1.07 -11.08 -18.93
N SER A 223 -1.12 -10.39 -20.09
CA SER A 223 -0.27 -9.25 -20.42
C SER A 223 -1.07 -7.95 -20.34
N ALA A 224 -0.59 -6.99 -19.56
CA ALA A 224 -1.12 -5.64 -19.52
C ALA A 224 -0.60 -4.75 -20.67
N GLY A 225 0.32 -5.26 -21.48
CA GLY A 225 0.93 -4.52 -22.58
C GLY A 225 2.06 -3.59 -22.11
N ASP A 226 2.41 -2.63 -22.94
CA ASP A 226 3.25 -1.49 -22.57
C ASP A 226 2.37 -0.41 -21.91
N THR A 227 2.73 0.03 -20.72
CA THR A 227 1.97 1.01 -19.94
C THR A 227 2.89 1.88 -19.09
N ALA A 228 2.51 3.14 -18.90
CA ALA A 228 3.16 4.02 -17.93
C ALA A 228 2.61 3.81 -16.50
N GLU A 229 1.50 3.10 -16.37
CA GLU A 229 0.75 2.96 -15.11
C GLU A 229 1.26 1.74 -14.33
N THR A 230 2.13 1.96 -13.37
CA THR A 230 2.70 0.89 -12.53
C THR A 230 1.63 0.07 -11.81
N ASP A 231 0.57 0.74 -11.36
CA ASP A 231 -0.51 0.11 -10.58
C ASP A 231 -1.56 -0.61 -11.44
N ALA A 232 -1.46 -0.49 -12.76
CA ALA A 232 -2.38 -1.21 -13.65
C ALA A 232 -2.22 -2.73 -13.55
N LEU A 233 -0.99 -3.22 -13.27
CA LEU A 233 -0.72 -4.65 -13.18
C LEU A 233 -1.36 -5.31 -11.95
N PRO A 234 -1.15 -4.80 -10.71
CA PRO A 234 -1.83 -5.34 -9.54
C PRO A 234 -3.35 -5.23 -9.65
N GLN A 235 -3.87 -4.12 -10.16
CA GLN A 235 -5.32 -3.95 -10.35
C GLN A 235 -5.87 -4.95 -11.38
N ALA A 236 -5.18 -5.18 -12.49
CA ALA A 236 -5.57 -6.20 -13.46
C ALA A 236 -5.54 -7.61 -12.85
N ALA A 237 -4.55 -7.91 -11.97
CA ALA A 237 -4.48 -9.19 -11.28
C ALA A 237 -5.67 -9.39 -10.34
N ASP A 238 -6.03 -8.36 -9.56
CA ASP A 238 -7.18 -8.39 -8.66
C ASP A 238 -8.50 -8.57 -9.43
N TYR A 239 -8.67 -7.91 -10.60
CA TYR A 239 -9.84 -8.11 -11.48
C TYR A 239 -9.92 -9.54 -12.04
N LEU A 240 -8.80 -10.08 -12.52
CA LEU A 240 -8.76 -11.41 -13.11
C LEU A 240 -8.94 -12.51 -12.07
N LEU A 241 -8.56 -12.27 -10.82
CA LEU A 241 -8.78 -13.20 -9.71
C LEU A 241 -10.27 -13.39 -9.39
N ASN A 242 -11.14 -12.42 -9.75
CA ASN A 242 -12.59 -12.53 -9.57
C ASN A 242 -13.27 -13.41 -10.65
N LEU A 243 -12.49 -13.93 -11.63
CA LEU A 243 -13.06 -14.81 -12.65
C LEU A 243 -13.39 -16.18 -12.04
N GLU A 244 -14.58 -16.67 -12.32
CA GLU A 244 -15.06 -17.97 -11.80
C GLU A 244 -14.07 -19.11 -12.09
N GLY A 245 -13.68 -19.82 -11.02
CA GLY A 245 -12.74 -20.93 -11.05
C GLY A 245 -11.28 -20.53 -11.29
N VAL A 246 -10.93 -19.26 -11.08
CA VAL A 246 -9.54 -18.78 -11.03
C VAL A 246 -9.21 -18.49 -9.57
N ASP A 247 -8.08 -19.01 -9.11
CA ASP A 247 -7.55 -18.80 -7.76
C ASP A 247 -6.12 -18.27 -7.74
N THR A 248 -5.43 -18.28 -8.90
CA THR A 248 -4.05 -17.81 -9.02
C THR A 248 -3.86 -17.04 -10.32
N VAL A 249 -3.30 -15.84 -10.25
CA VAL A 249 -3.12 -14.94 -11.40
C VAL A 249 -1.72 -14.38 -11.42
N LEU A 250 -1.10 -14.32 -12.61
CA LEU A 250 0.07 -13.49 -12.91
C LEU A 250 -0.30 -12.50 -14.02
N VAL A 251 -0.11 -11.21 -13.74
CA VAL A 251 -0.14 -10.16 -14.76
C VAL A 251 1.27 -9.62 -14.96
N TYR A 252 1.68 -9.44 -16.20
CA TYR A 252 2.95 -8.83 -16.57
C TYR A 252 2.76 -7.74 -17.62
N GLY A 253 3.71 -6.81 -17.71
CA GLY A 253 3.73 -5.75 -18.72
C GLY A 253 5.06 -5.03 -18.73
N ILE A 254 5.32 -4.22 -19.75
CA ILE A 254 6.44 -3.29 -19.76
C ILE A 254 5.99 -2.00 -19.07
N VAL A 255 6.79 -1.55 -18.10
CA VAL A 255 6.61 -0.27 -17.43
C VAL A 255 7.98 0.42 -17.40
N GLY A 256 8.12 1.51 -18.15
CA GLY A 256 9.39 2.19 -18.29
C GLY A 256 10.45 1.33 -18.99
N ASP A 257 11.51 1.00 -18.30
CA ASP A 257 12.67 0.22 -18.77
C ASP A 257 12.68 -1.24 -18.29
N ALA A 258 11.59 -1.71 -17.71
CA ALA A 258 11.51 -3.04 -17.12
C ALA A 258 10.21 -3.77 -17.46
N ILE A 259 10.29 -5.10 -17.49
CA ILE A 259 9.12 -5.95 -17.37
C ILE A 259 8.76 -6.01 -15.89
N ARG A 260 7.55 -5.58 -15.57
CA ARG A 260 6.99 -5.72 -14.22
C ARG A 260 5.99 -6.86 -14.19
N MET A 261 5.89 -7.47 -13.02
CA MET A 261 4.98 -8.57 -12.74
C MET A 261 4.21 -8.31 -11.47
N SER A 262 2.94 -8.69 -11.46
CA SER A 262 2.11 -8.73 -10.25
C SER A 262 1.35 -10.05 -10.21
N ALA A 263 1.45 -10.76 -9.10
CA ALA A 263 0.79 -12.03 -8.90
C ALA A 263 -0.10 -12.02 -7.66
N ARG A 264 -1.18 -12.79 -7.73
CA ARG A 264 -2.15 -12.98 -6.65
C ARG A 264 -2.52 -14.45 -6.55
N SER A 265 -2.75 -14.94 -5.33
CA SER A 265 -3.36 -16.24 -5.10
C SER A 265 -4.28 -16.21 -3.89
N ILE A 266 -5.43 -16.87 -4.02
CA ILE A 266 -6.35 -17.17 -2.91
C ILE A 266 -6.35 -18.66 -2.56
N ASP A 267 -5.54 -19.48 -3.24
CA ASP A 267 -5.36 -20.88 -2.91
C ASP A 267 -4.38 -21.00 -1.71
N PRO A 268 -4.84 -21.49 -0.53
CA PRO A 268 -3.99 -21.59 0.65
C PRO A 268 -2.82 -22.59 0.50
N ARG A 269 -2.78 -23.38 -0.57
CA ARG A 269 -1.70 -24.31 -0.87
C ARG A 269 -0.57 -23.67 -1.67
N ILE A 270 -0.78 -22.46 -2.21
CA ILE A 270 0.17 -21.76 -3.08
C ILE A 270 0.74 -20.56 -2.34
N HIS A 271 2.03 -20.58 -2.05
CA HIS A 271 2.76 -19.40 -1.59
C HIS A 271 3.27 -18.63 -2.82
N ILE A 272 2.51 -17.62 -3.26
CA ILE A 272 2.77 -16.95 -4.54
C ILE A 272 4.12 -16.23 -4.59
N GLY A 273 4.63 -15.75 -3.44
CA GLY A 273 5.96 -15.16 -3.32
C GLY A 273 7.06 -16.17 -3.66
N GLU A 274 7.01 -17.38 -3.08
CA GLU A 274 7.96 -18.45 -3.38
C GLU A 274 7.81 -18.92 -4.84
N THR A 275 6.60 -19.03 -5.35
CA THR A 275 6.33 -19.38 -6.76
C THR A 275 7.00 -18.40 -7.73
N LEU A 276 6.97 -17.08 -7.44
CA LEU A 276 7.67 -16.11 -8.28
C LEU A 276 9.19 -16.22 -8.17
N VAL A 277 9.71 -16.45 -6.98
CA VAL A 277 11.16 -16.68 -6.76
C VAL A 277 11.61 -17.91 -7.55
N ASP A 278 10.93 -19.05 -7.43
CA ASP A 278 11.26 -20.29 -8.16
C ASP A 278 11.21 -20.11 -9.66
N GLY A 279 10.30 -19.28 -10.17
CA GLY A 279 10.15 -19.03 -11.60
C GLY A 279 11.12 -18.01 -12.19
N PHE A 280 11.54 -16.98 -11.41
CA PHE A 280 12.08 -15.76 -12.01
C PHE A 280 13.27 -15.11 -11.29
N ASP A 281 13.75 -15.58 -10.15
CA ASP A 281 14.84 -14.98 -9.36
C ASP A 281 16.15 -14.81 -10.16
N GLU A 282 16.40 -15.73 -11.09
CA GLU A 282 17.59 -15.68 -11.98
C GLU A 282 17.55 -14.51 -13.00
N PHE A 283 16.39 -13.84 -13.20
CA PHE A 283 16.22 -12.79 -14.23
C PHE A 283 16.08 -11.40 -13.64
N GLY A 284 15.70 -11.27 -12.38
CA GLY A 284 15.45 -9.98 -11.77
C GLY A 284 15.01 -10.06 -10.32
N ALA A 285 14.68 -8.91 -9.76
CA ALA A 285 14.16 -8.84 -8.39
C ALA A 285 12.71 -9.30 -8.35
N VAL A 286 12.44 -10.37 -7.61
CA VAL A 286 11.10 -10.92 -7.40
C VAL A 286 10.91 -11.32 -5.94
N GLY A 287 9.67 -11.25 -5.45
CA GLY A 287 9.34 -11.63 -4.09
C GLY A 287 7.92 -11.26 -3.71
N GLY A 288 7.55 -11.58 -2.48
CA GLY A 288 6.22 -11.28 -1.96
C GLY A 288 5.84 -12.14 -0.76
N HIS A 289 4.56 -12.11 -0.47
CA HIS A 289 3.93 -12.84 0.63
C HIS A 289 3.19 -14.07 0.10
N HIS A 290 2.41 -14.69 0.97
CA HIS A 290 1.68 -15.89 0.64
C HIS A 290 0.61 -15.67 -0.44
N ASP A 291 -0.08 -14.53 -0.42
CA ASP A 291 -1.24 -14.19 -1.25
C ASP A 291 -0.94 -13.18 -2.35
N MET A 292 0.15 -12.42 -2.25
CA MET A 292 0.55 -11.41 -3.23
C MET A 292 2.06 -11.37 -3.44
N ALA A 293 2.47 -11.15 -4.69
CA ALA A 293 3.88 -11.05 -5.05
C ALA A 293 4.07 -10.13 -6.25
N GLY A 294 5.29 -9.64 -6.41
CA GLY A 294 5.69 -8.80 -7.52
C GLY A 294 7.08 -9.10 -8.02
N GLY A 295 7.39 -8.58 -9.20
CA GLY A 295 8.71 -8.74 -9.77
C GLY A 295 9.07 -7.65 -10.79
N ARG A 296 10.37 -7.45 -10.95
CA ARG A 296 10.96 -6.53 -11.93
C ARG A 296 12.13 -7.20 -12.63
N ILE A 297 12.11 -7.21 -13.95
CA ILE A 297 13.17 -7.70 -14.82
C ILE A 297 13.57 -6.56 -15.74
N GLU A 298 14.83 -6.12 -15.66
CA GLU A 298 15.33 -5.02 -16.47
C GLU A 298 15.39 -5.43 -17.96
N LEU A 299 14.96 -4.51 -18.84
CA LEU A 299 15.04 -4.73 -20.28
C LEU A 299 16.47 -4.65 -20.81
N GLY A 300 17.37 -3.98 -20.10
CA GLY A 300 18.76 -3.82 -20.49
C GLY A 300 18.90 -3.22 -21.89
N LEU A 301 19.54 -3.96 -22.79
CA LEU A 301 19.75 -3.53 -24.20
C LEU A 301 18.44 -3.34 -24.99
N PHE A 302 17.33 -3.87 -24.52
CA PHE A 302 16.02 -3.77 -25.21
C PHE A 302 15.20 -2.55 -24.73
N ALA A 303 15.71 -1.78 -23.77
CA ALA A 303 15.01 -0.59 -23.24
C ALA A 303 14.88 0.52 -24.27
N ASP A 304 15.92 0.69 -25.13
CA ASP A 304 15.99 1.77 -26.12
C ASP A 304 15.20 1.48 -27.39
N ASP A 305 14.70 0.26 -27.57
CA ASP A 305 13.99 -0.18 -28.78
C ASP A 305 12.50 0.14 -28.67
N ALA A 306 12.17 1.44 -28.62
CA ALA A 306 10.80 1.92 -28.49
C ALA A 306 9.89 1.56 -29.69
N GLY A 307 10.46 1.02 -30.77
CA GLY A 307 9.72 0.69 -31.99
C GLY A 307 9.00 -0.65 -31.97
N ASP A 308 9.33 -1.56 -31.03
CA ASP A 308 8.90 -2.94 -31.09
C ASP A 308 8.58 -3.60 -29.74
N ARG A 309 8.10 -2.78 -28.78
CA ARG A 309 7.75 -3.26 -27.43
C ARG A 309 6.65 -4.33 -27.45
N ASP A 310 5.73 -4.25 -28.39
CA ASP A 310 4.68 -5.27 -28.54
C ASP A 310 5.26 -6.62 -29.00
N GLN A 311 6.22 -6.62 -29.95
CA GLN A 311 6.91 -7.86 -30.37
C GLN A 311 7.79 -8.41 -29.24
N LEU A 312 8.43 -7.54 -28.48
CA LEU A 312 9.19 -7.96 -27.30
C LEU A 312 8.27 -8.63 -26.28
N LEU A 313 7.11 -8.04 -25.98
CA LEU A 313 6.11 -8.63 -25.07
C LEU A 313 5.58 -9.96 -25.59
N GLU A 314 5.34 -10.11 -26.88
CA GLU A 314 4.93 -11.38 -27.48
C GLU A 314 6.03 -12.45 -27.33
N PHE A 315 7.29 -12.07 -27.57
CA PHE A 315 8.45 -12.96 -27.45
C PHE A 315 8.67 -13.42 -26.01
N VAL A 316 8.68 -12.49 -25.04
CA VAL A 316 8.92 -12.81 -23.62
C VAL A 316 7.69 -13.43 -22.97
N GLY A 317 6.50 -13.06 -23.40
CA GLY A 317 5.24 -13.50 -22.82
C GLY A 317 5.08 -15.01 -22.82
N GLY A 318 5.45 -15.66 -23.93
CA GLY A 318 5.45 -17.12 -24.02
C GLY A 318 6.44 -17.79 -23.05
N ARG A 319 7.54 -17.12 -22.69
CA ARG A 319 8.51 -17.62 -21.70
C ARG A 319 8.01 -17.41 -20.28
N LEU A 320 7.52 -16.19 -19.95
CA LEU A 320 6.95 -15.88 -18.65
C LEU A 320 5.79 -16.83 -18.32
N THR A 321 4.88 -17.02 -19.26
CA THR A 321 3.73 -17.93 -19.14
C THR A 321 4.16 -19.37 -18.84
N ARG A 322 5.12 -19.91 -19.62
CA ARG A 322 5.61 -21.28 -19.39
C ARG A 322 6.28 -21.42 -18.02
N ARG A 323 7.14 -20.47 -17.63
CA ARG A 323 7.85 -20.52 -16.34
C ARG A 323 6.89 -20.45 -15.17
N PHE A 324 5.91 -19.57 -15.22
CA PHE A 324 4.93 -19.45 -14.17
C PHE A 324 4.11 -20.73 -13.98
N PHE A 325 3.60 -21.30 -15.09
CA PHE A 325 2.90 -22.58 -15.00
C PHE A 325 3.80 -23.75 -14.59
N SER A 326 5.09 -23.74 -14.95
CA SER A 326 6.04 -24.74 -14.49
C SER A 326 6.31 -24.62 -12.99
N ALA A 327 6.47 -23.40 -12.46
CA ALA A 327 6.63 -23.15 -11.02
C ALA A 327 5.41 -23.62 -10.21
N LEU A 328 4.22 -23.58 -10.82
CA LEU A 328 2.99 -24.13 -10.24
C LEU A 328 2.80 -25.64 -10.49
N ASN A 329 3.77 -26.33 -11.10
CA ASN A 329 3.67 -27.74 -11.52
C ASN A 329 2.51 -28.01 -12.49
N LEU A 330 2.10 -26.99 -13.26
CA LEU A 330 1.08 -27.08 -14.31
C LEU A 330 1.73 -27.28 -15.69
N GLU A 331 2.52 -28.34 -15.85
CA GLU A 331 3.10 -28.69 -17.14
C GLU A 331 2.01 -29.22 -18.10
N ASN A 332 2.24 -29.06 -19.42
CA ASN A 332 1.28 -29.40 -20.46
C ASN A 332 0.70 -30.80 -20.25
N GLU A 333 -0.58 -30.93 -19.97
CA GLU A 333 -1.35 -32.05 -20.43
C GLU A 333 -1.32 -32.01 -21.97
N ARG A 334 -0.64 -32.97 -22.55
CA ARG A 334 -0.48 -33.16 -24.02
C ARG A 334 -1.81 -33.48 -24.69
#